data_e3ccf6a483dbb6ef4dc0072b40e968d4
#
_entry.id   e3ccf6a483dbb6ef4dc0072b40e968d4
#
_cell.length_a   1.000
_cell.length_b   1.000
_cell.length_c   1.000
_cell.angle_alpha   90.00
_cell.angle_beta   90.00
_cell.angle_gamma   90.00
#
_symmetry.space_group_name_H-M   'P 1'
#
loop_
_entity.id
_entity.type
_entity.pdbx_description
1 polymer ?
#
loop_
_entity_poly.entity_id
_entity_poly.type
_entity_poly.pdbx_seq_one_letter_code
_entity_poly.pdbx_strand_id
1 'polypeptide(L)'
;RARMIAGKPRLWQIAAYYILLAAALVFLRRLRRKEIKKASGMETAGKIRIMPLLALAAGIFILTFRFGEEGRLSVTILDVGQGDGIFIQGPAGGTYLIDGGSSDIKKVGQYRIEPFLKSRGVGRLDYVLISHGDSDHMNGVKDLIERRKIGIEIGTLVLPMQEAWDEALCSLADMARQAGIQVAAIGPGQGIQEKEAALSCIQPAKGDEIQPGNEASMVLALSSGEFDMLLSGDVEGKGEELLTERLTKTEQARTWEVLKVAHHGSRNSTSERFLQSVQPAFAIISAGEQNRYGHPHQETLVRLKERGIKIYSTQDKGAVMIEVKDGKMTIY
;
A
#
# COMPACT_ATOMS: atom_id res chain seq x y z
N ARG A 1 6.19 13.73 -20.26
CA ARG A 1 7.50 14.00 -19.63
C ARG A 1 7.92 12.73 -18.90
N ALA A 2 9.11 12.18 -19.24
CA ALA A 2 9.66 11.04 -18.54
C ALA A 2 10.06 11.49 -17.11
N ARG A 3 9.48 10.86 -16.10
CA ARG A 3 9.86 11.02 -14.69
C ARG A 3 10.36 9.66 -14.19
N MET A 4 11.49 9.67 -13.49
CA MET A 4 12.02 8.49 -12.83
C MET A 4 11.91 8.69 -11.31
N ILE A 5 11.17 7.82 -10.65
CA ILE A 5 11.08 7.79 -9.19
C ILE A 5 11.96 6.65 -8.70
N ALA A 6 13.12 7.01 -8.14
CA ALA A 6 14.14 6.05 -7.74
C ALA A 6 13.90 5.41 -6.36
N GLY A 7 12.99 5.98 -5.56
CA GLY A 7 12.74 5.56 -4.18
C GLY A 7 13.89 5.90 -3.23
N LYS A 8 13.76 5.53 -1.95
CA LYS A 8 14.77 5.73 -0.92
C LYS A 8 15.95 4.77 -1.14
N PRO A 9 17.22 5.24 -1.29
CA PRO A 9 18.36 4.35 -1.44
C PRO A 9 18.59 3.53 -0.16
N ARG A 10 19.06 2.29 -0.32
CA ARG A 10 19.47 1.41 0.80
C ARG A 10 20.80 1.88 1.38
N LEU A 11 21.06 1.59 2.66
CA LEU A 11 22.30 2.02 3.32
C LEU A 11 23.56 1.59 2.57
N TRP A 12 23.60 0.37 2.03
CA TRP A 12 24.74 -0.10 1.25
C TRP A 12 24.96 0.69 -0.05
N GLN A 13 23.89 1.16 -0.71
CA GLN A 13 23.98 2.00 -1.91
C GLN A 13 24.57 3.36 -1.56
N ILE A 14 24.18 3.94 -0.43
CA ILE A 14 24.75 5.18 0.09
C ILE A 14 26.24 4.98 0.38
N ALA A 15 26.60 3.90 1.09
CA ALA A 15 27.99 3.58 1.40
C ALA A 15 28.83 3.39 0.11
N ALA A 16 28.34 2.60 -0.85
CA ALA A 16 29.00 2.36 -2.14
C ALA A 16 29.20 3.66 -2.93
N TYR A 17 28.18 4.53 -2.96
CA TYR A 17 28.29 5.85 -3.59
C TYR A 17 29.42 6.70 -2.99
N TYR A 18 29.49 6.82 -1.65
CA TYR A 18 30.53 7.59 -1.00
C TYR A 18 31.93 6.98 -1.15
N ILE A 19 32.05 5.65 -1.17
CA ILE A 19 33.32 4.95 -1.43
C ILE A 19 33.80 5.27 -2.85
N LEU A 20 32.92 5.20 -3.86
CA LEU A 20 33.25 5.55 -5.24
C LEU A 20 33.63 7.03 -5.38
N LEU A 21 32.90 7.91 -4.72
CA LEU A 21 33.20 9.34 -4.72
C LEU A 21 34.58 9.64 -4.12
N ALA A 22 34.89 9.03 -2.97
CA ALA A 22 36.18 9.18 -2.31
C ALA A 22 37.31 8.64 -3.21
N ALA A 23 37.13 7.45 -3.81
CA ALA A 23 38.11 6.86 -4.72
C ALA A 23 38.35 7.77 -5.95
N ALA A 24 37.28 8.32 -6.54
CA ALA A 24 37.38 9.27 -7.66
C ALA A 24 38.14 10.55 -7.27
N LEU A 25 37.86 11.11 -6.08
CA LEU A 25 38.57 12.30 -5.59
C LEU A 25 40.06 12.03 -5.32
N VAL A 26 40.39 10.88 -4.73
CA VAL A 26 41.80 10.48 -4.52
C VAL A 26 42.50 10.29 -5.85
N PHE A 27 41.86 9.62 -6.81
CA PHE A 27 42.39 9.44 -8.14
C PHE A 27 42.65 10.77 -8.85
N LEU A 28 41.69 11.70 -8.84
CA LEU A 28 41.85 13.03 -9.42
C LEU A 28 42.99 13.82 -8.75
N ARG A 29 43.11 13.75 -7.43
CA ARG A 29 44.23 14.38 -6.70
C ARG A 29 45.59 13.81 -7.13
N ARG A 30 45.68 12.47 -7.32
CA ARG A 30 46.90 11.79 -7.78
C ARG A 30 47.24 12.21 -9.22
N LEU A 31 46.26 12.33 -10.11
CA LEU A 31 46.48 12.79 -11.48
C LEU A 31 46.96 14.24 -11.52
N ARG A 32 46.31 15.16 -10.80
CA ARG A 32 46.76 16.56 -10.69
C ARG A 32 48.20 16.67 -10.18
N ARG A 33 48.61 15.86 -9.20
CA ARG A 33 49.98 15.83 -8.71
C ARG A 33 50.98 15.32 -9.76
N LYS A 34 50.57 14.38 -10.62
CA LYS A 34 51.39 13.88 -11.74
C LYS A 34 51.54 14.92 -12.87
N GLU A 35 50.45 15.61 -13.21
CA GLU A 35 50.47 16.66 -14.23
C GLU A 35 51.34 17.87 -13.81
N ILE A 36 51.30 18.30 -12.56
CA ILE A 36 52.19 19.35 -12.02
C ILE A 36 53.67 18.91 -12.12
N LYS A 37 53.99 17.60 -12.07
CA LYS A 37 55.34 17.05 -12.23
C LYS A 37 55.77 16.84 -13.70
N LYS A 38 54.81 16.88 -14.65
CA LYS A 38 55.06 16.62 -16.08
C LYS A 38 54.52 17.77 -16.93
N ALA A 39 55.17 18.92 -16.85
CA ALA A 39 54.86 20.10 -17.64
C ALA A 39 55.37 19.94 -19.10
N SER A 40 55.02 18.87 -19.80
CA SER A 40 55.17 18.75 -21.26
C SER A 40 54.45 17.51 -21.78
N GLY A 41 53.34 17.68 -22.52
CA GLY A 41 52.73 16.56 -23.26
C GLY A 41 51.21 16.64 -23.35
N MET A 42 50.68 17.12 -24.46
CA MET A 42 49.29 17.49 -24.68
C MET A 42 48.30 16.35 -25.01
N GLU A 43 48.71 15.09 -24.92
CA GLU A 43 47.86 13.95 -25.40
C GLU A 43 47.04 13.22 -24.35
N THR A 44 47.21 13.50 -23.07
CA THR A 44 46.51 12.79 -21.99
C THR A 44 45.29 13.49 -21.42
N ALA A 45 45.04 14.72 -21.82
CA ALA A 45 43.98 15.57 -21.21
C ALA A 45 42.53 15.08 -21.48
N GLY A 46 42.28 14.44 -22.62
CA GLY A 46 40.94 13.99 -23.01
C GLY A 46 40.43 12.78 -22.19
N LYS A 47 41.30 11.77 -21.97
CA LYS A 47 40.92 10.53 -21.22
C LYS A 47 40.72 10.79 -19.72
N ILE A 48 41.40 11.77 -19.14
CA ILE A 48 41.34 12.12 -17.73
C ILE A 48 40.00 12.83 -17.39
N ARG A 49 39.38 13.53 -18.33
CA ARG A 49 38.11 14.25 -18.13
C ARG A 49 36.88 13.32 -18.09
N ILE A 50 36.96 12.12 -18.68
CA ILE A 50 35.85 11.16 -18.76
C ILE A 50 35.69 10.37 -17.45
N MET A 51 36.78 10.06 -16.75
CA MET A 51 36.73 9.24 -15.52
C MET A 51 35.82 9.78 -14.41
N PRO A 52 35.86 11.08 -14.05
CA PRO A 52 34.94 11.60 -13.03
C PRO A 52 33.46 11.58 -13.47
N LEU A 53 33.21 11.75 -14.77
CA LEU A 53 31.86 11.64 -15.33
C LEU A 53 31.34 10.19 -15.24
N LEU A 54 32.21 9.21 -15.56
CA LEU A 54 31.88 7.79 -15.41
C LEU A 54 31.64 7.40 -13.94
N ALA A 55 32.46 7.92 -13.03
CA ALA A 55 32.27 7.67 -11.59
C ALA A 55 30.95 8.30 -11.08
N LEU A 56 30.61 9.50 -11.55
CA LEU A 56 29.34 10.14 -11.23
C LEU A 56 28.15 9.34 -11.79
N ALA A 57 28.24 8.92 -13.05
CA ALA A 57 27.20 8.11 -13.70
C ALA A 57 27.01 6.75 -12.98
N ALA A 58 28.10 6.08 -12.62
CA ALA A 58 28.07 4.84 -11.84
C ALA A 58 27.47 5.06 -10.44
N GLY A 59 27.80 6.18 -9.80
CA GLY A 59 27.21 6.56 -8.51
C GLY A 59 25.71 6.79 -8.59
N ILE A 60 25.24 7.53 -9.60
CA ILE A 60 23.81 7.76 -9.86
C ILE A 60 23.14 6.41 -10.15
N PHE A 61 23.73 5.56 -10.99
CA PHE A 61 23.20 4.24 -11.30
C PHE A 61 23.04 3.39 -10.03
N ILE A 62 24.06 3.34 -9.16
CA ILE A 62 23.98 2.60 -7.88
C ILE A 62 22.85 3.14 -6.99
N LEU A 63 22.70 4.47 -6.88
CA LEU A 63 21.65 5.06 -6.04
C LEU A 63 20.24 4.83 -6.58
N THR A 64 20.09 4.72 -7.90
CA THR A 64 18.79 4.58 -8.57
C THR A 64 18.45 3.12 -8.89
N PHE A 65 19.45 2.23 -8.93
CA PHE A 65 19.25 0.84 -9.29
C PHE A 65 18.46 0.10 -8.20
N ARG A 66 17.37 -0.56 -8.62
CA ARG A 66 16.55 -1.41 -7.76
C ARG A 66 16.70 -2.85 -8.24
N PHE A 67 17.18 -3.71 -7.38
CA PHE A 67 16.95 -5.13 -7.54
C PHE A 67 15.48 -5.37 -7.26
N GLY A 68 14.72 -5.81 -8.27
CA GLY A 68 13.35 -6.27 -8.07
C GLY A 68 13.37 -7.40 -7.03
N GLU A 69 12.59 -7.27 -5.99
CA GLU A 69 12.37 -8.37 -5.05
C GLU A 69 11.23 -9.22 -5.63
N GLU A 70 11.49 -9.88 -6.76
CA GLU A 70 10.53 -10.78 -7.39
C GLU A 70 10.17 -11.93 -6.44
N GLY A 71 8.91 -12.36 -6.50
CA GLY A 71 8.42 -13.47 -5.68
C GLY A 71 8.11 -13.10 -4.22
N ARG A 72 8.02 -11.79 -3.90
CA ARG A 72 7.63 -11.33 -2.56
C ARG A 72 6.34 -10.52 -2.61
N LEU A 73 5.35 -10.94 -1.83
CA LEU A 73 4.18 -10.11 -1.53
C LEU A 73 4.52 -9.20 -0.34
N SER A 74 4.23 -7.91 -0.46
CA SER A 74 4.37 -6.95 0.64
C SER A 74 3.08 -6.17 0.80
N VAL A 75 2.53 -6.16 2.01
CA VAL A 75 1.35 -5.38 2.40
C VAL A 75 1.77 -4.37 3.44
N THR A 76 1.42 -3.11 3.26
CA THR A 76 1.71 -2.07 4.25
C THR A 76 0.43 -1.32 4.57
N ILE A 77 -0.01 -1.43 5.82
CA ILE A 77 -1.08 -0.62 6.38
C ILE A 77 -0.42 0.70 6.80
N LEU A 78 -0.79 1.78 6.10
CA LEU A 78 -0.18 3.10 6.26
C LEU A 78 -0.69 3.78 7.53
N ASP A 79 0.18 4.51 8.20
CA ASP A 79 -0.24 5.49 9.21
C ASP A 79 -0.81 6.72 8.52
N VAL A 80 -2.09 6.66 8.22
CA VAL A 80 -2.87 7.77 7.64
C VAL A 80 -3.60 8.59 8.72
N GLY A 81 -3.36 8.31 10.00
CA GLY A 81 -4.20 8.79 11.10
C GLY A 81 -5.51 8.01 11.18
N GLN A 82 -6.62 8.67 11.48
CA GLN A 82 -7.93 8.03 11.51
C GLN A 82 -8.47 7.83 10.09
N GLY A 83 -8.44 6.59 9.61
CA GLY A 83 -8.83 6.18 8.27
C GLY A 83 -8.06 4.95 7.80
N ASP A 84 -8.22 4.59 6.55
CA ASP A 84 -7.55 3.45 5.93
C ASP A 84 -6.69 3.85 4.73
N GLY A 85 -5.56 3.18 4.60
CA GLY A 85 -4.71 3.23 3.43
C GLY A 85 -3.79 2.00 3.43
N ILE A 86 -4.00 1.08 2.49
CA ILE A 86 -3.28 -0.19 2.44
C ILE A 86 -2.58 -0.30 1.10
N PHE A 87 -1.25 -0.27 1.13
CA PHE A 87 -0.44 -0.45 -0.07
C PHE A 87 0.00 -1.92 -0.19
N ILE A 88 -0.23 -2.50 -1.35
CA ILE A 88 0.20 -3.86 -1.69
C ILE A 88 1.15 -3.81 -2.87
N GLN A 89 2.29 -4.47 -2.73
CA GLN A 89 3.18 -4.78 -3.83
C GLN A 89 3.18 -6.29 -4.05
N GLY A 90 2.68 -6.69 -5.21
CA GLY A 90 2.55 -8.08 -5.59
C GLY A 90 3.87 -8.74 -6.01
N PRO A 91 3.90 -10.08 -6.11
CA PRO A 91 5.11 -10.85 -6.38
C PRO A 91 5.68 -10.68 -7.80
N ALA A 92 4.91 -10.14 -8.75
CA ALA A 92 5.41 -9.74 -10.08
C ALA A 92 5.69 -8.23 -10.19
N GLY A 93 5.50 -7.48 -9.09
CA GLY A 93 5.76 -6.04 -9.02
C GLY A 93 4.52 -5.17 -9.23
N GLY A 94 3.33 -5.75 -9.34
CA GLY A 94 2.06 -5.01 -9.38
C GLY A 94 1.88 -4.15 -8.13
N THR A 95 1.27 -2.99 -8.30
CA THR A 95 1.13 -1.98 -7.25
C THR A 95 -0.32 -1.62 -7.04
N TYR A 96 -0.82 -1.86 -5.82
CA TYR A 96 -2.21 -1.68 -5.45
C TYR A 96 -2.31 -0.79 -4.22
N LEU A 97 -3.28 0.12 -4.23
CA LEU A 97 -3.66 0.89 -3.05
C LEU A 97 -5.13 0.58 -2.75
N ILE A 98 -5.42 0.11 -1.55
CA ILE A 98 -6.78 -0.10 -1.07
C ILE A 98 -7.08 1.00 -0.07
N ASP A 99 -8.08 1.80 -0.37
CA ASP A 99 -8.41 3.03 0.32
C ASP A 99 -7.22 4.01 0.36
N GLY A 100 -7.41 5.15 0.95
CA GLY A 100 -6.39 6.16 1.10
C GLY A 100 -7.01 7.45 1.61
N GLY A 101 -7.54 7.39 2.82
CA GLY A 101 -8.21 8.53 3.40
C GLY A 101 -7.82 8.78 4.85
N SER A 102 -8.28 9.91 5.38
CA SER A 102 -8.11 10.30 6.78
C SER A 102 -9.14 11.33 7.18
N SER A 103 -9.71 11.19 8.39
CA SER A 103 -10.62 12.19 8.96
C SER A 103 -9.87 13.25 9.80
N ASP A 104 -8.61 13.04 10.13
CA ASP A 104 -7.80 13.94 10.97
C ASP A 104 -6.60 14.55 10.24
N ILE A 105 -6.07 13.91 9.19
CA ILE A 105 -4.94 14.44 8.41
C ILE A 105 -5.43 15.12 7.13
N LYS A 106 -5.30 16.43 7.06
CA LYS A 106 -5.60 17.19 5.83
C LYS A 106 -4.63 16.83 4.71
N LYS A 107 -5.15 16.66 3.48
CA LYS A 107 -4.37 16.31 2.28
C LYS A 107 -3.47 15.08 2.51
N VAL A 108 -4.04 14.04 3.11
CA VAL A 108 -3.35 12.80 3.45
C VAL A 108 -2.70 12.14 2.23
N GLY A 109 -3.34 12.25 1.05
CA GLY A 109 -2.78 11.79 -0.21
C GLY A 109 -1.45 12.48 -0.55
N GLN A 110 -1.39 13.81 -0.37
CA GLN A 110 -0.19 14.61 -0.65
C GLN A 110 0.92 14.43 0.39
N TYR A 111 0.58 14.33 1.68
CA TYR A 111 1.56 14.43 2.76
C TYR A 111 1.92 13.09 3.42
N ARG A 112 1.15 12.05 3.20
CA ARG A 112 1.43 10.70 3.73
C ARG A 112 1.58 9.68 2.61
N ILE A 113 0.55 9.50 1.76
CA ILE A 113 0.52 8.40 0.78
C ILE A 113 1.53 8.65 -0.35
N GLU A 114 1.52 9.81 -1.00
CA GLU A 114 2.44 10.11 -2.11
C GLU A 114 3.93 10.04 -1.70
N PRO A 115 4.37 10.61 -0.55
CA PRO A 115 5.74 10.46 -0.08
C PRO A 115 6.13 9.02 0.22
N PHE A 116 5.24 8.23 0.83
CA PHE A 116 5.47 6.81 1.05
C PHE A 116 5.69 6.06 -0.26
N LEU A 117 4.77 6.19 -1.24
CA LEU A 117 4.88 5.55 -2.54
C LEU A 117 6.20 5.93 -3.25
N LYS A 118 6.54 7.22 -3.25
CA LYS A 118 7.80 7.71 -3.82
C LYS A 118 9.01 7.13 -3.10
N SER A 119 8.96 6.97 -1.78
CA SER A 119 10.05 6.35 -1.01
C SER A 119 10.26 4.88 -1.38
N ARG A 120 9.19 4.20 -1.79
CA ARG A 120 9.21 2.81 -2.29
C ARG A 120 9.62 2.71 -3.76
N GLY A 121 9.80 3.85 -4.45
CA GLY A 121 10.13 3.89 -5.88
C GLY A 121 8.90 3.73 -6.78
N VAL A 122 7.70 3.85 -6.23
CA VAL A 122 6.44 3.71 -6.95
C VAL A 122 6.06 5.06 -7.55
N GLY A 123 5.97 5.10 -8.86
CA GLY A 123 5.53 6.27 -9.64
C GLY A 123 4.14 6.12 -10.23
N ARG A 124 3.63 4.88 -10.21
CA ARG A 124 2.32 4.51 -10.73
C ARG A 124 1.70 3.46 -9.80
N LEU A 125 0.41 3.59 -9.56
CA LEU A 125 -0.44 2.54 -9.00
C LEU A 125 -1.18 1.88 -10.17
N ASP A 126 -1.08 0.56 -10.28
CA ASP A 126 -1.81 -0.16 -11.34
C ASP A 126 -3.30 -0.15 -11.02
N TYR A 127 -3.65 -0.33 -9.76
CA TYR A 127 -5.02 -0.28 -9.28
C TYR A 127 -5.12 0.51 -7.97
N VAL A 128 -6.18 1.29 -7.86
CA VAL A 128 -6.64 1.89 -6.61
C VAL A 128 -8.05 1.36 -6.36
N LEU A 129 -8.24 0.68 -5.23
CA LEU A 129 -9.51 0.09 -4.84
C LEU A 129 -10.11 0.91 -3.71
N ILE A 130 -11.40 1.18 -3.74
CA ILE A 130 -12.11 1.90 -2.66
C ILE A 130 -13.17 0.98 -2.08
N SER A 131 -13.15 0.84 -0.76
CA SER A 131 -14.09 0.00 -0.04
C SER A 131 -15.50 0.58 -0.01
N HIS A 132 -15.64 1.88 0.29
CA HIS A 132 -16.90 2.61 0.37
C HIS A 132 -16.68 4.13 0.29
N GLY A 133 -17.77 4.92 0.36
CA GLY A 133 -17.77 6.36 0.05
C GLY A 133 -17.31 7.29 1.18
N ASP A 134 -16.94 6.81 2.35
CA ASP A 134 -16.57 7.67 3.47
C ASP A 134 -15.24 8.40 3.24
N SER A 135 -15.17 9.60 3.78
CA SER A 135 -14.06 10.52 3.53
C SER A 135 -12.71 9.96 3.99
N ASP A 136 -12.69 9.25 5.09
CA ASP A 136 -11.48 8.63 5.67
C ASP A 136 -11.02 7.36 4.96
N HIS A 137 -11.70 7.00 3.85
CA HIS A 137 -11.27 5.98 2.91
C HIS A 137 -10.85 6.54 1.55
N MET A 138 -11.36 7.71 1.13
CA MET A 138 -11.14 8.15 -0.24
C MET A 138 -10.58 9.57 -0.42
N ASN A 139 -10.55 10.44 0.61
CA ASN A 139 -10.14 11.84 0.41
C ASN A 139 -8.68 11.98 -0.04
N GLY A 140 -7.78 11.12 0.40
CA GLY A 140 -6.40 11.10 -0.07
C GLY A 140 -6.27 10.56 -1.50
N VAL A 141 -7.18 9.67 -1.93
CA VAL A 141 -7.23 9.23 -3.34
C VAL A 141 -7.69 10.38 -4.24
N LYS A 142 -8.63 11.23 -3.80
CA LYS A 142 -8.97 12.48 -4.50
C LYS A 142 -7.74 13.38 -4.66
N ASP A 143 -6.96 13.57 -3.58
CA ASP A 143 -5.67 14.30 -3.66
C ASP A 143 -4.73 13.71 -4.72
N LEU A 144 -4.58 12.38 -4.78
CA LEU A 144 -3.72 11.71 -5.76
C LEU A 144 -4.23 11.92 -7.19
N ILE A 145 -5.53 11.84 -7.44
CA ILE A 145 -6.16 12.08 -8.75
C ILE A 145 -5.89 13.53 -9.21
N GLU A 146 -6.11 14.52 -8.35
CA GLU A 146 -5.84 15.93 -8.66
C GLU A 146 -4.37 16.17 -8.99
N ARG A 147 -3.48 15.51 -8.29
CA ARG A 147 -2.02 15.67 -8.39
C ARG A 147 -1.35 14.75 -9.42
N ARG A 148 -2.07 13.84 -10.08
CA ARG A 148 -1.50 12.78 -10.95
C ARG A 148 -0.48 13.28 -11.99
N LYS A 149 -0.62 14.51 -12.49
CA LYS A 149 0.33 15.09 -13.45
C LYS A 149 1.73 15.34 -12.88
N ILE A 150 1.85 15.51 -11.57
CA ILE A 150 3.10 15.82 -10.86
C ILE A 150 3.41 14.80 -9.74
N GLY A 151 2.42 14.02 -9.31
CA GLY A 151 2.46 13.01 -8.25
C GLY A 151 2.57 11.58 -8.79
N ILE A 152 1.69 10.74 -8.32
CA ILE A 152 1.58 9.31 -8.67
C ILE A 152 0.55 9.15 -9.79
N GLU A 153 0.86 8.35 -10.80
CA GLU A 153 -0.09 7.95 -11.83
C GLU A 153 -1.00 6.85 -11.30
N ILE A 154 -2.27 6.83 -11.77
CA ILE A 154 -3.25 5.80 -11.42
C ILE A 154 -3.71 5.14 -12.71
N GLY A 155 -3.60 3.82 -12.79
CA GLY A 155 -4.05 3.02 -13.91
C GLY A 155 -5.56 2.85 -13.92
N THR A 156 -6.09 2.14 -12.92
CA THR A 156 -7.52 1.87 -12.80
C THR A 156 -8.02 2.16 -11.39
N LEU A 157 -9.11 2.89 -11.28
CA LEU A 157 -9.90 3.01 -10.05
C LEU A 157 -10.92 1.87 -10.03
N VAL A 158 -10.91 1.07 -8.99
CA VAL A 158 -11.82 -0.06 -8.77
C VAL A 158 -12.75 0.26 -7.60
N LEU A 159 -14.03 0.17 -7.84
CA LEU A 159 -15.09 0.45 -6.87
C LEU A 159 -15.90 -0.83 -6.60
N PRO A 160 -16.66 -0.92 -5.50
CA PRO A 160 -17.62 -1.99 -5.33
C PRO A 160 -18.65 -1.97 -6.46
N MET A 161 -19.48 -2.99 -6.55
CA MET A 161 -20.55 -3.05 -7.55
C MET A 161 -21.47 -1.82 -7.45
N GLN A 162 -22.06 -1.42 -8.57
CA GLN A 162 -22.77 -0.14 -8.69
C GLN A 162 -23.94 0.02 -7.72
N GLU A 163 -24.58 -1.07 -7.34
CA GLU A 163 -25.68 -1.07 -6.37
C GLU A 163 -25.26 -0.58 -4.98
N ALA A 164 -23.97 -0.62 -4.67
CA ALA A 164 -23.38 -0.14 -3.41
C ALA A 164 -22.92 1.33 -3.48
N TRP A 165 -23.08 2.01 -4.63
CA TRP A 165 -22.59 3.38 -4.77
C TRP A 165 -23.53 4.40 -4.13
N ASP A 166 -22.94 5.26 -3.31
CA ASP A 166 -23.50 6.51 -2.85
C ASP A 166 -23.08 7.69 -3.74
N GLU A 167 -23.52 8.90 -3.39
CA GLU A 167 -23.15 10.12 -4.11
C GLU A 167 -21.62 10.36 -4.10
N ALA A 168 -20.94 9.96 -3.03
CA ALA A 168 -19.52 10.17 -2.84
C ALA A 168 -18.69 9.28 -3.80
N LEU A 169 -19.06 7.99 -3.95
CA LEU A 169 -18.45 7.07 -4.92
C LEU A 169 -18.77 7.47 -6.36
N CYS A 170 -20.01 7.93 -6.65
CA CYS A 170 -20.36 8.47 -7.96
C CYS A 170 -19.46 9.67 -8.32
N SER A 171 -19.31 10.61 -7.40
CA SER A 171 -18.46 11.79 -7.58
C SER A 171 -16.98 11.42 -7.79
N LEU A 172 -16.47 10.44 -7.06
CA LEU A 172 -15.10 9.94 -7.23
C LEU A 172 -14.89 9.28 -8.59
N ALA A 173 -15.86 8.46 -9.03
CA ALA A 173 -15.85 7.82 -10.34
C ALA A 173 -15.81 8.86 -11.48
N ASP A 174 -16.62 9.92 -11.37
CA ASP A 174 -16.65 10.99 -12.37
C ASP A 174 -15.35 11.80 -12.38
N MET A 175 -14.79 12.11 -11.21
CA MET A 175 -13.48 12.76 -11.10
C MET A 175 -12.39 11.92 -11.77
N ALA A 176 -12.38 10.60 -11.55
CA ALA A 176 -11.42 9.68 -12.16
C ALA A 176 -11.57 9.64 -13.69
N ARG A 177 -12.81 9.51 -14.20
CA ARG A 177 -13.10 9.53 -15.64
C ARG A 177 -12.66 10.84 -16.31
N GLN A 178 -12.97 11.99 -15.72
CA GLN A 178 -12.52 13.31 -16.18
C GLN A 178 -10.99 13.43 -16.16
N ALA A 179 -10.35 12.73 -15.25
CA ALA A 179 -8.91 12.63 -15.18
C ALA A 179 -8.29 11.66 -16.22
N GLY A 180 -9.10 10.93 -16.99
CA GLY A 180 -8.65 9.92 -17.95
C GLY A 180 -8.23 8.60 -17.30
N ILE A 181 -8.64 8.35 -16.04
CA ILE A 181 -8.39 7.11 -15.30
C ILE A 181 -9.53 6.13 -15.63
N GLN A 182 -9.20 4.87 -15.88
CA GLN A 182 -10.21 3.82 -16.05
C GLN A 182 -10.95 3.60 -14.74
N VAL A 183 -12.27 3.37 -14.81
CA VAL A 183 -13.10 3.04 -13.64
C VAL A 183 -13.75 1.69 -13.89
N ALA A 184 -13.54 0.76 -12.99
CA ALA A 184 -14.16 -0.56 -12.97
C ALA A 184 -14.98 -0.74 -11.69
N ALA A 185 -16.03 -1.56 -11.77
CA ALA A 185 -16.80 -2.02 -10.62
C ALA A 185 -16.66 -3.54 -10.51
N ILE A 186 -16.43 -4.04 -9.29
CA ILE A 186 -16.28 -5.47 -9.04
C ILE A 186 -17.24 -5.96 -7.95
N GLY A 187 -17.63 -7.21 -8.07
CA GLY A 187 -18.41 -7.94 -7.07
C GLY A 187 -17.79 -9.30 -6.74
N PRO A 188 -18.48 -10.14 -5.96
CA PRO A 188 -17.95 -11.41 -5.47
C PRO A 188 -17.39 -12.30 -6.58
N GLY A 189 -16.23 -12.89 -6.32
CA GLY A 189 -15.50 -13.75 -7.25
C GLY A 189 -14.72 -13.01 -8.33
N GLN A 190 -14.86 -11.69 -8.44
CA GLN A 190 -14.03 -10.86 -9.32
C GLN A 190 -12.85 -10.29 -8.55
N GLY A 191 -11.75 -10.00 -9.25
CA GLY A 191 -10.54 -9.50 -8.60
C GLY A 191 -9.36 -9.39 -9.54
N ILE A 192 -8.18 -9.31 -8.96
CA ILE A 192 -6.90 -9.15 -9.65
C ILE A 192 -6.04 -10.37 -9.32
N GLN A 193 -5.48 -11.01 -10.34
CA GLN A 193 -4.57 -12.13 -10.21
C GLN A 193 -3.18 -11.76 -10.68
N GLU A 194 -2.17 -12.09 -9.88
CA GLU A 194 -0.77 -11.84 -10.21
C GLU A 194 0.11 -12.98 -9.72
N LYS A 195 0.62 -13.83 -10.63
CA LYS A 195 1.32 -15.08 -10.28
C LYS A 195 0.51 -15.91 -9.28
N GLU A 196 1.13 -16.23 -8.12
CA GLU A 196 0.50 -16.96 -7.01
C GLU A 196 -0.35 -16.07 -6.09
N ALA A 197 -0.36 -14.75 -6.29
CA ALA A 197 -1.16 -13.85 -5.48
C ALA A 197 -2.49 -13.50 -6.16
N ALA A 198 -3.56 -13.43 -5.39
CA ALA A 198 -4.89 -13.02 -5.82
C ALA A 198 -5.52 -12.05 -4.82
N LEU A 199 -6.12 -10.98 -5.33
CA LEU A 199 -6.95 -10.05 -4.56
C LEU A 199 -8.37 -10.17 -5.08
N SER A 200 -9.27 -10.81 -4.32
CA SER A 200 -10.61 -11.17 -4.76
C SER A 200 -11.67 -10.48 -3.91
N CYS A 201 -12.74 -9.97 -4.54
CA CYS A 201 -13.90 -9.41 -3.86
C CYS A 201 -14.77 -10.53 -3.28
N ILE A 202 -15.20 -10.37 -2.01
CA ILE A 202 -16.13 -11.27 -1.32
C ILE A 202 -17.52 -10.65 -1.26
N GLN A 203 -17.59 -9.34 -1.06
CA GLN A 203 -18.84 -8.57 -1.02
C GLN A 203 -18.60 -7.09 -1.38
N PRO A 204 -19.68 -6.30 -1.64
CA PRO A 204 -21.09 -6.70 -1.63
C PRO A 204 -21.46 -7.57 -2.85
N ALA A 205 -22.56 -8.34 -2.72
CA ALA A 205 -23.12 -9.13 -3.79
C ALA A 205 -24.40 -8.51 -4.34
N LYS A 206 -24.71 -8.80 -5.59
CA LYS A 206 -25.97 -8.38 -6.19
C LYS A 206 -27.17 -8.97 -5.45
N GLY A 207 -28.10 -8.11 -5.06
CA GLY A 207 -29.28 -8.50 -4.28
C GLY A 207 -29.06 -8.50 -2.76
N ASP A 208 -27.91 -8.07 -2.27
CA ASP A 208 -27.75 -7.79 -0.86
C ASP A 208 -28.64 -6.63 -0.45
N GLU A 209 -29.49 -6.85 0.54
CA GLU A 209 -30.34 -5.81 1.12
C GLU A 209 -29.56 -5.04 2.19
N ILE A 210 -28.58 -4.24 1.74
CA ILE A 210 -27.70 -3.42 2.58
C ILE A 210 -27.71 -1.97 2.10
N GLN A 211 -27.44 -1.05 3.03
CA GLN A 211 -27.36 0.36 2.69
C GLN A 211 -25.95 0.71 2.18
N PRO A 212 -25.83 1.64 1.19
CA PRO A 212 -24.52 2.21 0.83
C PRO A 212 -23.79 2.79 2.05
N GLY A 213 -22.47 2.83 2.00
CA GLY A 213 -21.59 3.20 3.13
C GLY A 213 -20.99 1.97 3.79
N ASN A 214 -20.85 2.00 5.12
CA ASN A 214 -20.14 0.96 5.88
C ASN A 214 -20.69 -0.45 5.66
N GLU A 215 -22.01 -0.65 5.69
CA GLU A 215 -22.61 -1.96 5.45
C GLU A 215 -22.24 -2.54 4.08
N ALA A 216 -22.13 -1.69 3.05
CA ALA A 216 -21.80 -2.06 1.69
C ALA A 216 -20.30 -1.96 1.40
N SER A 217 -19.44 -1.90 2.41
CA SER A 217 -17.98 -1.91 2.22
C SER A 217 -17.54 -3.09 1.38
N MET A 218 -16.68 -2.83 0.38
CA MET A 218 -16.03 -3.88 -0.39
C MET A 218 -15.04 -4.63 0.49
N VAL A 219 -15.33 -5.91 0.72
CA VAL A 219 -14.47 -6.81 1.46
C VAL A 219 -13.64 -7.62 0.47
N LEU A 220 -12.33 -7.64 0.69
CA LEU A 220 -11.37 -8.28 -0.19
C LEU A 220 -10.62 -9.40 0.53
N ALA A 221 -10.39 -10.50 -0.18
CA ALA A 221 -9.48 -11.57 0.20
C ALA A 221 -8.18 -11.41 -0.57
N LEU A 222 -7.07 -11.27 0.13
CA LEU A 222 -5.72 -11.34 -0.43
C LEU A 222 -5.12 -12.70 -0.10
N SER A 223 -4.71 -13.44 -1.14
CA SER A 223 -4.10 -14.76 -1.01
C SER A 223 -2.76 -14.80 -1.70
N SER A 224 -1.80 -15.55 -1.17
CA SER A 224 -0.53 -15.85 -1.82
C SER A 224 0.07 -17.15 -1.27
N GLY A 225 0.00 -18.23 -2.03
CA GLY A 225 0.33 -19.57 -1.52
C GLY A 225 -0.59 -19.96 -0.37
N GLU A 226 -0.01 -20.23 0.80
CA GLU A 226 -0.74 -20.56 2.03
C GLU A 226 -1.15 -19.32 2.85
N PHE A 227 -0.73 -18.12 2.46
CA PHE A 227 -1.07 -16.88 3.14
C PHE A 227 -2.42 -16.34 2.69
N ASP A 228 -3.29 -16.06 3.65
CA ASP A 228 -4.60 -15.45 3.45
C ASP A 228 -4.83 -14.27 4.40
N MET A 229 -5.18 -13.12 3.84
CA MET A 229 -5.53 -11.91 4.59
C MET A 229 -6.92 -11.42 4.19
N LEU A 230 -7.75 -11.14 5.20
CA LEU A 230 -9.06 -10.53 5.01
C LEU A 230 -8.98 -9.01 5.22
N LEU A 231 -9.40 -8.25 4.22
CA LEU A 231 -9.45 -6.79 4.21
C LEU A 231 -10.92 -6.38 4.26
N SER A 232 -11.39 -6.00 5.44
CA SER A 232 -12.82 -5.89 5.73
C SER A 232 -13.41 -4.49 5.49
N GLY A 233 -12.59 -3.49 5.11
CA GLY A 233 -13.05 -2.09 5.07
C GLY A 233 -13.68 -1.70 6.39
N ASP A 234 -14.82 -1.05 6.33
CA ASP A 234 -15.61 -0.64 7.50
C ASP A 234 -16.91 -1.43 7.66
N VAL A 235 -16.93 -2.65 7.11
CA VAL A 235 -18.13 -3.49 7.16
C VAL A 235 -18.68 -3.63 8.59
N GLU A 236 -19.96 -3.35 8.74
CA GLU A 236 -20.70 -3.46 10.02
C GLU A 236 -22.15 -3.85 9.78
N GLY A 237 -22.91 -4.04 10.86
CA GLY A 237 -24.35 -4.29 10.82
C GLY A 237 -24.73 -5.45 9.90
N LYS A 238 -25.69 -5.20 9.02
CA LYS A 238 -26.20 -6.21 8.07
C LYS A 238 -25.13 -6.71 7.10
N GLY A 239 -24.19 -5.82 6.70
CA GLY A 239 -23.06 -6.18 5.85
C GLY A 239 -22.16 -7.23 6.50
N GLU A 240 -21.83 -7.09 7.80
CA GLU A 240 -21.03 -8.06 8.54
C GLU A 240 -21.79 -9.39 8.75
N GLU A 241 -23.09 -9.37 8.95
CA GLU A 241 -23.91 -10.58 9.05
C GLU A 241 -23.83 -11.39 7.74
N LEU A 242 -24.04 -10.74 6.59
CA LEU A 242 -23.96 -11.36 5.27
C LEU A 242 -22.55 -11.89 4.95
N LEU A 243 -21.52 -11.12 5.31
CA LEU A 243 -20.13 -11.56 5.20
C LEU A 243 -19.88 -12.83 5.99
N THR A 244 -20.32 -12.86 7.26
CA THR A 244 -20.18 -14.01 8.15
C THR A 244 -20.86 -15.25 7.56
N GLU A 245 -22.06 -15.09 7.00
CA GLU A 245 -22.78 -16.20 6.35
C GLU A 245 -22.03 -16.72 5.11
N ARG A 246 -21.47 -15.83 4.29
CA ARG A 246 -20.69 -16.22 3.10
C ARG A 246 -19.44 -16.99 3.48
N LEU A 247 -18.69 -16.48 4.46
CA LEU A 247 -17.47 -17.14 4.95
C LEU A 247 -17.76 -18.51 5.55
N THR A 248 -18.91 -18.68 6.22
CA THR A 248 -19.32 -19.95 6.83
C THR A 248 -19.83 -20.97 5.79
N LYS A 249 -20.45 -20.50 4.71
CA LYS A 249 -20.99 -21.37 3.65
C LYS A 249 -19.94 -21.87 2.65
N THR A 250 -18.75 -21.26 2.63
CA THR A 250 -17.67 -21.70 1.75
C THR A 250 -17.14 -23.03 2.24
N GLU A 251 -17.31 -24.11 1.44
CA GLU A 251 -16.95 -25.50 1.80
C GLU A 251 -15.45 -25.71 2.08
N GLN A 252 -14.60 -24.81 1.60
CA GLN A 252 -13.18 -24.82 1.94
C GLN A 252 -12.97 -24.01 3.22
N ALA A 253 -12.68 -24.73 4.32
CA ALA A 253 -12.23 -24.10 5.56
C ALA A 253 -10.96 -23.28 5.26
N ARG A 254 -11.13 -21.98 5.03
CA ARG A 254 -10.03 -21.06 4.78
C ARG A 254 -9.50 -20.58 6.12
N THR A 255 -8.22 -20.74 6.34
CA THR A 255 -7.55 -20.18 7.51
C THR A 255 -7.09 -18.76 7.15
N TRP A 256 -7.53 -17.80 7.92
CA TRP A 256 -7.10 -16.41 7.72
C TRP A 256 -5.93 -16.12 8.68
N GLU A 257 -4.72 -15.93 8.14
CA GLU A 257 -3.59 -15.55 8.98
C GLU A 257 -3.77 -14.14 9.54
N VAL A 258 -4.30 -13.22 8.73
CA VAL A 258 -4.41 -11.81 9.09
C VAL A 258 -5.81 -11.27 8.80
N LEU A 259 -6.35 -10.56 9.77
CA LEU A 259 -7.56 -9.74 9.62
C LEU A 259 -7.18 -8.24 9.71
N LYS A 260 -7.49 -7.45 8.69
CA LYS A 260 -7.64 -6.01 8.87
C LYS A 260 -8.98 -5.78 9.57
N VAL A 261 -8.92 -5.32 10.81
CA VAL A 261 -10.12 -5.12 11.65
C VAL A 261 -11.04 -4.08 11.02
N ALA A 262 -12.32 -4.40 10.97
CA ALA A 262 -13.32 -3.52 10.36
C ALA A 262 -13.52 -2.23 11.15
N HIS A 263 -13.83 -1.16 10.43
CA HIS A 263 -14.24 0.15 10.95
C HIS A 263 -13.31 0.63 12.08
N HIS A 264 -12.00 0.55 11.82
CA HIS A 264 -10.91 1.00 12.73
C HIS A 264 -10.99 0.43 14.15
N GLY A 265 -11.68 -0.69 14.35
CA GLY A 265 -11.95 -1.28 15.65
C GLY A 265 -13.16 -0.70 16.36
N SER A 266 -14.19 -0.24 15.62
CA SER A 266 -15.49 0.13 16.15
C SER A 266 -16.12 -1.01 16.97
N ARG A 267 -16.84 -0.67 18.03
CA ARG A 267 -17.62 -1.66 18.82
C ARG A 267 -18.76 -2.29 18.03
N ASN A 268 -19.22 -1.62 16.96
CA ASN A 268 -20.34 -2.03 16.12
C ASN A 268 -19.93 -3.00 15.01
N SER A 269 -18.62 -3.27 14.87
CA SER A 269 -18.05 -4.17 13.89
C SER A 269 -17.21 -5.26 14.54
N THR A 270 -16.73 -6.21 13.75
CA THR A 270 -15.87 -7.30 14.20
C THR A 270 -16.48 -8.07 15.38
N SER A 271 -17.75 -8.50 15.18
CA SER A 271 -18.55 -9.20 16.18
C SER A 271 -17.94 -10.56 16.55
N GLU A 272 -18.40 -11.10 17.68
CA GLU A 272 -18.01 -12.42 18.15
C GLU A 272 -18.30 -13.51 17.12
N ARG A 273 -19.47 -13.44 16.45
CA ARG A 273 -19.87 -14.40 15.41
C ARG A 273 -18.97 -14.30 14.17
N PHE A 274 -18.62 -13.08 13.77
CA PHE A 274 -17.69 -12.84 12.67
C PHE A 274 -16.30 -13.41 13.01
N LEU A 275 -15.76 -13.11 14.18
CA LEU A 275 -14.46 -13.64 14.62
C LEU A 275 -14.46 -15.19 14.72
N GLN A 276 -15.60 -15.81 15.03
CA GLN A 276 -15.74 -17.28 15.00
C GLN A 276 -15.61 -17.85 13.58
N SER A 277 -16.07 -17.11 12.57
CA SER A 277 -15.99 -17.56 11.17
C SER A 277 -14.62 -17.31 10.54
N VAL A 278 -13.88 -16.30 10.98
CA VAL A 278 -12.58 -15.90 10.40
C VAL A 278 -11.41 -16.57 11.14
N GLN A 279 -11.44 -16.59 12.46
CA GLN A 279 -10.40 -17.14 13.36
C GLN A 279 -8.97 -16.71 13.01
N PRO A 280 -8.69 -15.41 12.87
CA PRO A 280 -7.38 -14.94 12.43
C PRO A 280 -6.32 -15.12 13.51
N ALA A 281 -5.08 -15.42 13.11
CA ALA A 281 -3.94 -15.43 14.04
C ALA A 281 -3.52 -14.01 14.44
N PHE A 282 -3.64 -13.07 13.51
CA PHE A 282 -3.24 -11.67 13.69
C PHE A 282 -4.36 -10.72 13.28
N ALA A 283 -4.53 -9.64 14.05
CA ALA A 283 -5.44 -8.54 13.73
C ALA A 283 -4.67 -7.24 13.58
N ILE A 284 -4.93 -6.50 12.51
CA ILE A 284 -4.32 -5.19 12.28
C ILE A 284 -5.40 -4.11 12.35
N ILE A 285 -5.18 -3.12 13.19
CA ILE A 285 -6.06 -1.99 13.39
C ILE A 285 -5.40 -0.75 12.81
N SER A 286 -6.08 -0.08 11.87
CA SER A 286 -5.73 1.24 11.38
C SER A 286 -6.57 2.28 12.10
N ALA A 287 -5.97 3.12 12.91
CA ALA A 287 -6.67 4.17 13.66
C ALA A 287 -5.71 5.31 14.03
N GLY A 288 -6.23 6.53 14.19
CA GLY A 288 -5.46 7.69 14.61
C GLY A 288 -5.17 7.67 16.11
N GLU A 289 -3.99 8.17 16.54
CA GLU A 289 -3.55 8.14 17.94
C GLU A 289 -4.53 8.87 18.90
N GLN A 290 -5.07 9.99 18.47
CA GLN A 290 -6.01 10.79 19.26
C GLN A 290 -7.29 11.07 18.47
N ASN A 291 -7.88 10.01 17.89
CA ASN A 291 -9.07 10.16 17.09
C ASN A 291 -10.30 10.47 17.95
N ARG A 292 -11.20 11.29 17.39
CA ARG A 292 -12.43 11.75 18.07
C ARG A 292 -13.47 10.64 18.28
N TYR A 293 -13.31 9.49 17.63
CA TYR A 293 -14.26 8.38 17.69
C TYR A 293 -13.97 7.42 18.85
N GLY A 294 -12.78 7.53 19.45
CA GLY A 294 -12.31 6.61 20.49
C GLY A 294 -11.92 5.22 19.95
N HIS A 295 -11.66 5.11 18.65
CA HIS A 295 -11.21 3.86 18.03
C HIS A 295 -9.74 3.56 18.35
N PRO A 296 -9.37 2.29 18.53
CA PRO A 296 -10.25 1.12 18.65
C PRO A 296 -11.01 1.13 20.00
N HIS A 297 -12.28 0.76 19.98
CA HIS A 297 -13.04 0.62 21.19
C HIS A 297 -12.58 -0.55 22.05
N GLN A 298 -12.71 -0.40 23.36
CA GLN A 298 -12.25 -1.41 24.31
C GLN A 298 -12.97 -2.75 24.12
N GLU A 299 -14.24 -2.73 23.74
CA GLU A 299 -15.05 -3.92 23.48
C GLU A 299 -14.47 -4.76 22.35
N THR A 300 -13.98 -4.12 21.29
CA THR A 300 -13.34 -4.81 20.16
C THR A 300 -11.99 -5.38 20.57
N LEU A 301 -11.19 -4.61 21.33
CA LEU A 301 -9.91 -5.10 21.84
C LEU A 301 -10.06 -6.31 22.77
N VAL A 302 -11.11 -6.32 23.61
CA VAL A 302 -11.41 -7.46 24.51
C VAL A 302 -11.77 -8.68 23.70
N ARG A 303 -12.71 -8.57 22.73
CA ARG A 303 -13.08 -9.70 21.84
C ARG A 303 -11.87 -10.34 21.14
N LEU A 304 -10.95 -9.52 20.62
CA LEU A 304 -9.75 -10.00 19.96
C LEU A 304 -8.81 -10.71 20.96
N LYS A 305 -8.59 -10.12 22.14
CA LYS A 305 -7.68 -10.66 23.19
C LYS A 305 -8.20 -11.96 23.78
N GLU A 306 -9.50 -12.07 24.06
CA GLU A 306 -10.12 -13.29 24.61
C GLU A 306 -9.97 -14.50 23.68
N ARG A 307 -9.81 -14.24 22.36
CA ARG A 307 -9.54 -15.29 21.35
C ARG A 307 -8.06 -15.56 21.14
N GLY A 308 -7.16 -14.89 21.87
CA GLY A 308 -5.72 -15.04 21.73
C GLY A 308 -5.16 -14.45 20.43
N ILE A 309 -5.93 -13.59 19.75
CA ILE A 309 -5.50 -12.93 18.50
C ILE A 309 -4.46 -11.88 18.81
N LYS A 310 -3.32 -11.94 18.12
CA LYS A 310 -2.25 -10.95 18.29
C LYS A 310 -2.57 -9.66 17.54
N ILE A 311 -2.60 -8.54 18.26
CA ILE A 311 -3.02 -7.23 17.72
C ILE A 311 -1.80 -6.39 17.38
N TYR A 312 -1.82 -5.77 16.19
CA TYR A 312 -0.95 -4.69 15.76
C TYR A 312 -1.81 -3.46 15.43
N SER A 313 -1.36 -2.27 15.84
CA SER A 313 -2.08 -1.03 15.59
C SER A 313 -1.15 0.03 14.99
N THR A 314 -1.66 0.80 14.03
CA THR A 314 -0.94 1.96 13.50
C THR A 314 -0.75 3.06 14.55
N GLN A 315 -1.58 3.10 15.60
CA GLN A 315 -1.42 4.02 16.74
C GLN A 315 -0.11 3.77 17.50
N ASP A 316 0.28 2.49 17.66
CA ASP A 316 1.42 2.12 18.51
C ASP A 316 2.73 2.04 17.73
N LYS A 317 2.64 1.69 16.45
CA LYS A 317 3.80 1.30 15.63
C LYS A 317 4.05 2.23 14.43
N GLY A 318 3.13 3.14 14.14
CA GLY A 318 3.09 3.77 12.84
C GLY A 318 2.64 2.77 11.78
N ALA A 319 3.16 2.87 10.55
CA ALA A 319 2.78 1.92 9.50
C ALA A 319 3.19 0.47 9.86
N VAL A 320 2.25 -0.48 9.69
CA VAL A 320 2.48 -1.91 9.90
C VAL A 320 2.75 -2.58 8.56
N MET A 321 3.87 -3.28 8.43
CA MET A 321 4.26 -3.96 7.19
C MET A 321 4.26 -5.48 7.37
N ILE A 322 3.64 -6.17 6.41
CA ILE A 322 3.64 -7.63 6.29
C ILE A 322 4.42 -7.99 5.03
N GLU A 323 5.34 -8.92 5.15
CA GLU A 323 6.07 -9.50 4.04
C GLU A 323 5.82 -11.00 4.00
N VAL A 324 5.47 -11.51 2.81
CA VAL A 324 5.31 -12.94 2.54
C VAL A 324 6.31 -13.33 1.47
N LYS A 325 7.17 -14.26 1.82
CA LYS A 325 8.20 -14.80 0.93
C LYS A 325 8.42 -16.28 1.23
N ASP A 326 8.45 -17.11 0.18
CA ASP A 326 8.69 -18.56 0.30
C ASP A 326 7.77 -19.22 1.35
N GLY A 327 6.49 -18.83 1.39
CA GLY A 327 5.48 -19.32 2.34
C GLY A 327 5.66 -18.82 3.78
N LYS A 328 6.60 -17.92 4.05
CA LYS A 328 6.83 -17.36 5.39
C LYS A 328 6.34 -15.93 5.47
N MET A 329 5.49 -15.66 6.46
CA MET A 329 5.02 -14.32 6.80
C MET A 329 5.88 -13.71 7.91
N THR A 330 6.19 -12.42 7.76
CA THR A 330 6.84 -11.60 8.81
C THR A 330 6.08 -10.28 8.94
N ILE A 331 5.83 -9.83 10.17
CA ILE A 331 5.17 -8.55 10.48
C ILE A 331 6.16 -7.65 11.22
N TYR A 332 6.27 -6.40 10.73
CA TYR A 332 7.20 -5.37 11.26
C TYR A 332 6.42 -4.21 11.84
#